data_40213064d2832cdde8cff2058e721001
#
_entry.id   40213064d2832cdde8cff2058e721001
#
_cell.length_a   1.000
_cell.length_b   1.000
_cell.length_c   1.000
_cell.angle_alpha   90.00
_cell.angle_beta   90.00
_cell.angle_gamma   90.00
#
_symmetry.space_group_name_H-M   'P 1'
#
loop_
_entity.id
_entity.type
_entity.pdbx_description
1 polymer ?
#
loop_
_entity_poly.entity_id
_entity_poly.type
_entity_poly.pdbx_seq_one_letter_code
_entity_poly.pdbx_strand_id
1 'polypeptide(L)'
;DEKTQFFVNTAHDIRTPLTLIKAPLEELLEEESLTDNGITRTNIALRNVEVLLRLVSNLINFERTDVYSSKMSVSEYELNTYMNEIYDTFSSYAAIRRIEYTYESTFSYMNVSFDKEKMDSILKNIISNSLKYTPENGKVSISVSDTNDSWKVIIKDTGIGIPASEQSKLFKLHFRASNAINSKVTGSGIGLMLVGKLVSLHGGKISVDSVEHQGTTIKIVFPKKNKTSQNISDEAPSKFEALAPVLPAPNVPAKTTATIDNPNLRRILVVEDNDELRSYLVSSLSSIYNVQACANGKEALIIIKEYWPELVLSDIMMPEMR
;
A
#
# COMPACT_ATOMS: atom_id res chain seq x y z
N ASP A 1 -3.79 14.97 -24.98
CA ASP A 1 -4.33 15.98 -24.05
C ASP A 1 -3.16 16.60 -23.28
N GLU A 2 -3.00 17.95 -23.38
CA GLU A 2 -1.87 18.69 -22.79
C GLU A 2 -1.75 18.45 -21.26
N LYS A 3 -2.87 18.32 -20.59
CA LYS A 3 -2.91 18.06 -19.15
C LYS A 3 -2.30 16.70 -18.80
N THR A 4 -2.62 15.66 -19.54
CA THR A 4 -2.06 14.32 -19.34
C THR A 4 -0.56 14.29 -19.63
N GLN A 5 -0.12 14.97 -20.69
CA GLN A 5 1.29 15.08 -21.04
C GLN A 5 2.08 15.83 -19.94
N PHE A 6 1.50 16.88 -19.37
CA PHE A 6 2.08 17.60 -18.24
C PHE A 6 2.28 16.69 -17.02
N PHE A 7 1.28 15.88 -16.65
CA PHE A 7 1.40 14.95 -15.51
C PHE A 7 2.43 13.86 -15.77
N VAL A 8 2.47 13.29 -16.97
CA VAL A 8 3.46 12.27 -17.34
C VAL A 8 4.88 12.83 -17.28
N ASN A 9 5.10 14.03 -17.83
CA ASN A 9 6.39 14.70 -17.80
C ASN A 9 6.79 15.06 -16.36
N THR A 10 5.89 15.67 -15.58
CA THR A 10 6.16 16.03 -14.18
C THR A 10 6.50 14.79 -13.34
N ALA A 11 5.79 13.69 -13.54
CA ALA A 11 6.06 12.47 -12.83
C ALA A 11 7.40 11.82 -13.24
N HIS A 12 7.79 11.91 -14.51
CA HIS A 12 9.12 11.50 -14.96
C HIS A 12 10.21 12.37 -14.32
N ASP A 13 9.99 13.69 -14.28
CA ASP A 13 10.93 14.65 -13.70
C ASP A 13 11.09 14.49 -12.17
N ILE A 14 10.07 13.96 -11.48
CA ILE A 14 10.14 13.60 -10.06
C ILE A 14 10.80 12.21 -9.87
N ARG A 15 10.54 11.24 -10.75
CA ARG A 15 11.13 9.90 -10.65
C ARG A 15 12.67 9.93 -10.72
N THR A 16 13.21 10.73 -11.64
CA THR A 16 14.66 10.82 -11.84
C THR A 16 15.42 11.22 -10.58
N PRO A 17 15.13 12.33 -9.89
CA PRO A 17 15.82 12.70 -8.65
C PRO A 17 15.58 11.69 -7.53
N LEU A 18 14.40 11.07 -7.43
CA LEU A 18 14.15 10.04 -6.44
C LEU A 18 15.00 8.79 -6.67
N THR A 19 15.19 8.38 -7.92
CA THR A 19 16.11 7.27 -8.27
C THR A 19 17.55 7.62 -7.93
N LEU A 20 17.97 8.87 -8.20
CA LEU A 20 19.31 9.37 -7.85
C LEU A 20 19.54 9.52 -6.34
N ILE A 21 18.48 9.58 -5.54
CA ILE A 21 18.57 9.50 -4.07
C ILE A 21 18.58 8.05 -3.60
N LYS A 22 17.82 7.18 -4.25
CA LYS A 22 17.70 5.77 -3.89
C LYS A 22 19.01 5.02 -4.05
N ALA A 23 19.65 5.14 -5.22
CA ALA A 23 20.86 4.39 -5.54
C ALA A 23 22.02 4.65 -4.53
N PRO A 24 22.40 5.90 -4.18
CA PRO A 24 23.42 6.13 -3.15
C PRO A 24 23.05 5.63 -1.75
N LEU A 25 21.75 5.60 -1.41
CA LEU A 25 21.32 5.05 -0.14
C LEU A 25 21.42 3.52 -0.11
N GLU A 26 21.17 2.85 -1.24
CA GLU A 26 21.40 1.40 -1.38
C GLU A 26 22.87 1.06 -1.30
N GLU A 27 23.74 1.82 -2.00
CA GLU A 27 25.20 1.68 -1.95
C GLU A 27 25.73 1.87 -0.50
N LEU A 28 25.22 2.87 0.24
CA LEU A 28 25.60 3.09 1.64
C LEU A 28 25.26 1.90 2.55
N LEU A 29 24.19 1.16 2.28
CA LEU A 29 23.84 -0.03 3.06
C LEU A 29 24.76 -1.23 2.79
N GLU A 30 25.44 -1.25 1.64
CA GLU A 30 26.41 -2.28 1.29
C GLU A 30 27.81 -1.99 1.89
N GLU A 31 28.05 -0.77 2.40
CA GLU A 31 29.30 -0.42 3.05
C GLU A 31 29.42 -1.05 4.45
N GLU A 32 30.50 -1.81 4.69
CA GLU A 32 30.78 -2.45 6.00
C GLU A 32 31.05 -1.45 7.13
N SER A 33 31.19 -0.16 6.83
CA SER A 33 31.58 0.89 7.79
C SER A 33 30.44 1.61 8.47
N LEU A 34 29.17 1.33 8.11
CA LEU A 34 28.02 1.98 8.71
C LEU A 34 27.79 1.54 10.16
N THR A 35 27.55 2.49 11.03
CA THR A 35 27.05 2.24 12.40
C THR A 35 25.60 1.74 12.34
N ASP A 36 25.12 1.01 13.36
CA ASP A 36 23.72 0.57 13.48
C ASP A 36 22.72 1.73 13.33
N ASN A 37 23.07 2.91 13.83
CA ASN A 37 22.29 4.14 13.67
C ASN A 37 22.33 4.64 12.21
N GLY A 38 23.45 4.52 11.53
CA GLY A 38 23.59 4.82 10.09
C GLY A 38 22.70 3.93 9.25
N ILE A 39 22.76 2.61 9.46
CA ILE A 39 21.91 1.61 8.79
C ILE A 39 20.42 1.94 9.00
N THR A 40 20.02 2.23 10.24
CA THR A 40 18.62 2.56 10.56
C THR A 40 18.13 3.80 9.81
N ARG A 41 18.94 4.87 9.79
CA ARG A 41 18.59 6.13 9.11
C ARG A 41 18.52 5.97 7.59
N THR A 42 19.46 5.23 7.01
CA THR A 42 19.49 4.93 5.58
C THR A 42 18.28 4.10 5.17
N ASN A 43 17.89 3.10 5.96
CA ASN A 43 16.68 2.32 5.71
C ASN A 43 15.39 3.16 5.79
N ILE A 44 15.31 4.13 6.71
CA ILE A 44 14.17 5.07 6.78
C ILE A 44 14.10 5.92 5.52
N ALA A 45 15.24 6.48 5.08
CA ALA A 45 15.31 7.30 3.88
C ALA A 45 14.92 6.50 2.62
N LEU A 46 15.45 5.29 2.46
CA LEU A 46 15.11 4.37 1.36
C LEU A 46 13.60 4.09 1.28
N ARG A 47 12.98 3.73 2.40
CA ARG A 47 11.52 3.49 2.44
C ARG A 47 10.72 4.71 2.00
N ASN A 48 11.10 5.91 2.43
CA ASN A 48 10.41 7.13 2.03
C ASN A 48 10.56 7.43 0.54
N VAL A 49 11.74 7.21 -0.03
CA VAL A 49 11.98 7.32 -1.48
C VAL A 49 11.12 6.32 -2.25
N GLU A 50 11.01 5.08 -1.78
CA GLU A 50 10.14 4.06 -2.39
C GLU A 50 8.65 4.41 -2.30
N VAL A 51 8.21 5.01 -1.19
CA VAL A 51 6.84 5.52 -1.06
C VAL A 51 6.58 6.62 -2.10
N LEU A 52 7.49 7.57 -2.25
CA LEU A 52 7.37 8.66 -3.23
C LEU A 52 7.38 8.15 -4.67
N LEU A 53 8.30 7.24 -5.03
CA LEU A 53 8.34 6.60 -6.36
C LEU A 53 7.01 5.90 -6.69
N ARG A 54 6.41 5.23 -5.72
CA ARG A 54 5.12 4.57 -5.86
C ARG A 54 3.98 5.57 -6.04
N LEU A 55 3.95 6.65 -5.27
CA LEU A 55 2.94 7.71 -5.43
C LEU A 55 3.01 8.34 -6.82
N VAL A 56 4.21 8.65 -7.30
CA VAL A 56 4.45 9.17 -8.64
C VAL A 56 4.01 8.18 -9.71
N SER A 57 4.36 6.90 -9.56
CA SER A 57 3.94 5.85 -10.50
C SER A 57 2.43 5.67 -10.52
N ASN A 58 1.77 5.72 -9.36
CA ASN A 58 0.31 5.66 -9.27
C ASN A 58 -0.36 6.87 -9.93
N LEU A 59 0.22 8.06 -9.81
CA LEU A 59 -0.28 9.27 -10.46
C LEU A 59 -0.17 9.17 -11.99
N ILE A 60 0.97 8.69 -12.50
CA ILE A 60 1.17 8.43 -13.95
C ILE A 60 0.15 7.41 -14.46
N ASN A 61 0.00 6.31 -13.74
CA ASN A 61 -0.91 5.23 -14.12
C ASN A 61 -2.36 5.70 -14.12
N PHE A 62 -2.74 6.60 -13.20
CA PHE A 62 -4.05 7.22 -13.17
C PHE A 62 -4.32 8.04 -14.44
N GLU A 63 -3.46 8.98 -14.77
CA GLU A 63 -3.61 9.84 -15.96
C GLU A 63 -3.50 9.04 -17.26
N ARG A 64 -2.60 8.06 -17.32
CA ARG A 64 -2.48 7.15 -18.48
C ARG A 64 -3.73 6.30 -18.67
N THR A 65 -4.44 5.91 -17.61
CA THR A 65 -5.66 5.10 -17.72
C THR A 65 -6.77 5.85 -18.48
N ASP A 66 -6.82 7.17 -18.42
CA ASP A 66 -7.76 7.97 -19.22
C ASP A 66 -7.34 8.07 -20.71
N VAL A 67 -6.03 8.01 -21.01
CA VAL A 67 -5.49 8.06 -22.40
C VAL A 67 -5.36 6.66 -23.01
N TYR A 68 -5.03 5.62 -22.20
CA TYR A 68 -4.84 4.23 -22.65
C TYR A 68 -6.11 3.38 -22.53
N SER A 69 -7.28 3.97 -22.28
CA SER A 69 -8.55 3.24 -22.21
C SER A 69 -8.93 2.49 -23.51
N SER A 70 -8.17 2.65 -24.59
CA SER A 70 -8.43 2.04 -25.88
C SER A 70 -7.51 0.87 -26.28
N LYS A 71 -6.37 0.65 -25.62
CA LYS A 71 -5.45 -0.43 -26.01
C LYS A 71 -5.25 -1.43 -24.86
N MET A 72 -5.87 -2.61 -24.99
CA MET A 72 -5.61 -3.77 -24.13
C MET A 72 -4.74 -4.76 -24.89
N SER A 73 -3.66 -5.22 -24.25
CA SER A 73 -2.81 -6.32 -24.75
C SER A 73 -3.33 -7.64 -24.20
N VAL A 74 -4.40 -8.16 -24.84
CA VAL A 74 -5.09 -9.38 -24.39
C VAL A 74 -4.40 -10.61 -24.97
N SER A 75 -4.01 -11.54 -24.08
CA SER A 75 -3.49 -12.86 -24.44
C SER A 75 -4.21 -13.93 -23.63
N GLU A 76 -4.11 -15.18 -24.09
CA GLU A 76 -4.70 -16.33 -23.42
C GLU A 76 -3.76 -16.89 -22.35
N TYR A 77 -4.27 -17.15 -21.15
CA TYR A 77 -3.52 -17.67 -20.00
C TYR A 77 -4.26 -18.82 -19.34
N GLU A 78 -3.52 -19.81 -18.86
CA GLU A 78 -4.06 -20.83 -17.96
C GLU A 78 -4.23 -20.20 -16.58
N LEU A 79 -5.50 -20.11 -16.14
CA LEU A 79 -5.87 -19.28 -14.98
C LEU A 79 -5.33 -19.82 -13.67
N ASN A 80 -5.26 -21.13 -13.46
CA ASN A 80 -4.72 -21.71 -12.24
C ASN A 80 -3.22 -21.44 -12.09
N THR A 81 -2.45 -21.62 -13.15
CA THR A 81 -1.02 -21.32 -13.17
C THR A 81 -0.79 -19.84 -12.85
N TYR A 82 -1.52 -18.95 -13.52
CA TYR A 82 -1.43 -17.52 -13.29
C TYR A 82 -1.79 -17.13 -11.85
N MET A 83 -2.86 -17.68 -11.29
CA MET A 83 -3.29 -17.36 -9.92
C MET A 83 -2.33 -17.92 -8.86
N ASN A 84 -1.68 -19.07 -9.12
CA ASN A 84 -0.62 -19.59 -8.26
C ASN A 84 0.61 -18.65 -8.24
N GLU A 85 1.04 -18.12 -9.41
CA GLU A 85 2.12 -17.13 -9.47
C GLU A 85 1.80 -15.89 -8.62
N ILE A 86 0.56 -15.40 -8.69
CA ILE A 86 0.09 -14.28 -7.86
C ILE A 86 0.06 -14.65 -6.38
N TYR A 87 -0.45 -15.83 -6.03
CA TYR A 87 -0.49 -16.33 -4.64
C TYR A 87 0.91 -16.41 -4.05
N ASP A 88 1.86 -17.00 -4.76
CA ASP A 88 3.25 -17.19 -4.31
C ASP A 88 3.96 -15.85 -4.04
N THR A 89 3.64 -14.81 -4.83
CA THR A 89 4.19 -13.45 -4.65
C THR A 89 3.98 -12.91 -3.23
N PHE A 90 2.89 -13.28 -2.56
CA PHE A 90 2.53 -12.76 -1.23
C PHE A 90 2.72 -13.75 -0.08
N SER A 91 3.04 -15.02 -0.37
CA SER A 91 3.11 -16.10 0.62
C SER A 91 4.13 -15.83 1.71
N SER A 92 5.34 -15.36 1.35
CA SER A 92 6.39 -15.02 2.32
C SER A 92 5.97 -13.88 3.23
N TYR A 93 5.34 -12.84 2.69
CA TYR A 93 4.85 -11.72 3.49
C TYR A 93 3.75 -12.14 4.46
N ALA A 94 2.78 -12.95 4.01
CA ALA A 94 1.73 -13.48 4.87
C ALA A 94 2.30 -14.31 6.02
N ALA A 95 3.31 -15.16 5.74
CA ALA A 95 4.00 -15.97 6.75
C ALA A 95 4.70 -15.09 7.80
N ILE A 96 5.44 -14.06 7.39
CA ILE A 96 6.10 -13.11 8.30
C ILE A 96 5.08 -12.40 9.20
N ARG A 97 3.91 -12.04 8.66
CA ARG A 97 2.80 -11.40 9.38
C ARG A 97 1.95 -12.39 10.17
N ARG A 98 2.26 -13.70 10.14
CA ARG A 98 1.46 -14.77 10.77
C ARG A 98 0.00 -14.77 10.34
N ILE A 99 -0.27 -14.42 9.08
CA ILE A 99 -1.61 -14.43 8.49
C ILE A 99 -1.83 -15.79 7.82
N GLU A 100 -2.96 -16.44 8.11
CA GLU A 100 -3.39 -17.64 7.38
C GLU A 100 -3.80 -17.23 5.97
N TYR A 101 -2.96 -17.57 4.97
CA TYR A 101 -3.15 -17.17 3.58
C TYR A 101 -3.40 -18.41 2.73
N THR A 102 -4.54 -18.45 2.04
CA THR A 102 -4.98 -19.63 1.29
C THR A 102 -5.45 -19.29 -0.12
N TYR A 103 -5.25 -20.24 -1.04
CA TYR A 103 -5.78 -20.18 -2.39
C TYR A 103 -6.54 -21.45 -2.72
N GLU A 104 -7.73 -21.31 -3.32
CA GLU A 104 -8.59 -22.41 -3.73
C GLU A 104 -9.18 -22.15 -5.14
N SER A 105 -9.26 -23.19 -5.95
CA SER A 105 -9.90 -23.17 -7.27
C SER A 105 -10.94 -24.28 -7.38
N THR A 106 -12.07 -24.00 -8.03
CA THR A 106 -13.12 -25.00 -8.29
C THR A 106 -12.89 -25.79 -9.58
N PHE A 107 -11.81 -25.53 -10.28
CA PHE A 107 -11.43 -26.19 -11.53
C PHE A 107 -9.93 -26.50 -11.53
N SER A 108 -9.52 -27.54 -12.26
CA SER A 108 -8.11 -27.91 -12.40
C SER A 108 -7.40 -27.19 -13.55
N TYR A 109 -8.14 -26.84 -14.61
CA TYR A 109 -7.61 -26.19 -15.80
C TYR A 109 -8.66 -25.29 -16.45
N MET A 110 -8.30 -24.06 -16.79
CA MET A 110 -9.16 -23.14 -17.53
C MET A 110 -8.32 -22.06 -18.22
N ASN A 111 -8.49 -21.95 -19.55
CA ASN A 111 -7.93 -20.84 -20.31
C ASN A 111 -8.89 -19.66 -20.35
N VAL A 112 -8.34 -18.48 -20.13
CA VAL A 112 -9.06 -17.20 -20.17
C VAL A 112 -8.20 -16.13 -20.84
N SER A 113 -8.85 -15.15 -21.46
CA SER A 113 -8.17 -14.08 -22.17
C SER A 113 -8.24 -12.77 -21.38
N PHE A 114 -7.08 -12.20 -21.05
CA PHE A 114 -6.98 -10.91 -20.35
C PHE A 114 -5.64 -10.21 -20.65
N ASP A 115 -5.53 -8.95 -20.26
CA ASP A 115 -4.28 -8.21 -20.26
C ASP A 115 -3.54 -8.48 -18.93
N LYS A 116 -2.40 -9.21 -19.01
CA LYS A 116 -1.66 -9.68 -17.82
C LYS A 116 -1.23 -8.54 -16.94
N GLU A 117 -0.66 -7.47 -17.50
CA GLU A 117 -0.15 -6.35 -16.69
C GLU A 117 -1.27 -5.64 -15.92
N LYS A 118 -2.40 -5.44 -16.56
CA LYS A 118 -3.57 -4.82 -15.92
C LYS A 118 -4.21 -5.75 -14.90
N MET A 119 -4.25 -7.06 -15.18
CA MET A 119 -4.76 -8.08 -14.24
C MET A 119 -3.85 -8.20 -13.01
N ASP A 120 -2.53 -8.20 -13.21
CA ASP A 120 -1.54 -8.12 -12.13
C ASP A 120 -1.80 -6.91 -11.23
N SER A 121 -2.02 -5.74 -11.83
CA SER A 121 -2.34 -4.52 -11.08
C SER A 121 -3.62 -4.66 -10.26
N ILE A 122 -4.67 -5.26 -10.80
CA ILE A 122 -5.94 -5.51 -10.08
C ILE A 122 -5.69 -6.40 -8.87
N LEU A 123 -5.13 -7.59 -9.09
CA LEU A 123 -4.99 -8.61 -8.05
C LEU A 123 -3.99 -8.19 -6.97
N LYS A 124 -2.83 -7.66 -7.36
CA LYS A 124 -1.81 -7.18 -6.42
C LYS A 124 -2.31 -6.05 -5.54
N ASN A 125 -3.09 -5.11 -6.06
CA ASN A 125 -3.70 -4.05 -5.24
C ASN A 125 -4.68 -4.60 -4.20
N ILE A 126 -5.54 -5.55 -4.58
CA ILE A 126 -6.56 -6.10 -3.67
C ILE A 126 -5.89 -6.98 -2.62
N ILE A 127 -5.03 -7.93 -3.02
CA ILE A 127 -4.37 -8.86 -2.11
C ILE A 127 -3.48 -8.12 -1.12
N SER A 128 -2.68 -7.15 -1.60
CA SER A 128 -1.84 -6.35 -0.71
C SER A 128 -2.66 -5.54 0.29
N ASN A 129 -3.82 -5.00 -0.10
CA ASN A 129 -4.73 -4.33 0.82
C ASN A 129 -5.28 -5.32 1.87
N SER A 130 -5.77 -6.49 1.45
CA SER A 130 -6.28 -7.51 2.38
C SER A 130 -5.22 -7.91 3.40
N LEU A 131 -3.99 -8.22 2.97
CA LEU A 131 -2.89 -8.56 3.88
C LEU A 131 -2.48 -7.40 4.79
N LYS A 132 -2.52 -6.18 4.28
CA LYS A 132 -2.13 -4.96 4.98
C LYS A 132 -3.08 -4.60 6.11
N TYR A 133 -4.39 -4.75 5.89
CA TYR A 133 -5.44 -4.42 6.86
C TYR A 133 -5.89 -5.59 7.72
N THR A 134 -5.34 -6.77 7.53
CA THR A 134 -5.58 -7.94 8.38
C THR A 134 -4.56 -7.96 9.54
N PRO A 135 -4.99 -8.08 10.79
CA PRO A 135 -4.10 -8.19 11.93
C PRO A 135 -3.33 -9.53 11.93
N GLU A 136 -2.31 -9.63 12.78
CA GLU A 136 -1.62 -10.92 13.04
C GLU A 136 -2.62 -11.99 13.48
N ASN A 137 -2.38 -13.23 13.04
CA ASN A 137 -3.25 -14.40 13.24
C ASN A 137 -4.63 -14.28 12.56
N GLY A 138 -4.83 -13.28 11.70
CA GLY A 138 -6.01 -13.19 10.85
C GLY A 138 -5.90 -14.11 9.63
N LYS A 139 -6.93 -14.04 8.76
CA LYS A 139 -7.05 -14.89 7.58
C LYS A 139 -7.27 -14.07 6.33
N VAL A 140 -6.62 -14.46 5.23
CA VAL A 140 -6.87 -13.96 3.88
C VAL A 140 -7.00 -15.15 2.95
N SER A 141 -8.11 -15.25 2.25
CA SER A 141 -8.38 -16.33 1.29
C SER A 141 -8.66 -15.79 -0.09
N ILE A 142 -8.12 -16.47 -1.09
CA ILE A 142 -8.40 -16.23 -2.50
C ILE A 142 -9.15 -17.45 -3.01
N SER A 143 -10.32 -17.27 -3.61
CA SER A 143 -11.04 -18.34 -4.26
C SER A 143 -11.39 -17.97 -5.70
N VAL A 144 -11.16 -18.90 -6.62
CA VAL A 144 -11.48 -18.74 -8.04
C VAL A 144 -12.48 -19.80 -8.44
N SER A 145 -13.53 -19.36 -9.11
CA SER A 145 -14.58 -20.28 -9.56
C SER A 145 -15.00 -19.99 -10.99
N ASP A 146 -15.36 -21.06 -11.68
CA ASP A 146 -15.91 -21.05 -13.01
C ASP A 146 -17.43 -20.91 -12.98
N THR A 147 -17.97 -20.17 -13.95
CA THR A 147 -19.39 -20.12 -14.30
C THR A 147 -19.52 -20.21 -15.82
N ASN A 148 -20.70 -20.53 -16.35
CA ASN A 148 -20.88 -20.85 -17.79
C ASN A 148 -20.20 -19.83 -18.72
N ASP A 149 -20.43 -18.53 -18.53
CA ASP A 149 -19.95 -17.45 -19.40
C ASP A 149 -18.92 -16.52 -18.76
N SER A 150 -18.57 -16.77 -17.50
CA SER A 150 -17.69 -15.91 -16.72
C SER A 150 -16.84 -16.71 -15.75
N TRP A 151 -15.81 -16.11 -15.23
CA TRP A 151 -15.03 -16.59 -14.09
C TRP A 151 -15.02 -15.53 -12.98
N LYS A 152 -14.87 -15.98 -11.77
CA LYS A 152 -15.02 -15.16 -10.60
C LYS A 152 -13.84 -15.34 -9.67
N VAL A 153 -13.30 -14.22 -9.18
CA VAL A 153 -12.32 -14.17 -8.11
C VAL A 153 -12.99 -13.57 -6.88
N ILE A 154 -12.83 -14.21 -5.74
CA ILE A 154 -13.22 -13.69 -4.44
C ILE A 154 -11.99 -13.62 -3.56
N ILE A 155 -11.70 -12.44 -3.01
CA ILE A 155 -10.65 -12.21 -2.04
C ILE A 155 -11.35 -11.79 -0.75
N LYS A 156 -11.18 -12.58 0.31
CA LYS A 156 -11.80 -12.36 1.60
C LYS A 156 -10.74 -12.26 2.68
N ASP A 157 -10.87 -11.27 3.55
CA ASP A 157 -10.02 -11.06 4.71
C ASP A 157 -10.85 -10.95 6.01
N THR A 158 -10.17 -11.14 7.14
CA THR A 158 -10.70 -10.92 8.49
C THR A 158 -10.11 -9.65 9.12
N GLY A 159 -9.89 -8.63 8.28
CA GLY A 159 -9.28 -7.37 8.66
C GLY A 159 -10.22 -6.41 9.39
N ILE A 160 -9.79 -5.15 9.45
CA ILE A 160 -10.53 -4.09 10.15
C ILE A 160 -11.91 -3.80 9.55
N GLY A 161 -12.21 -4.31 8.36
CA GLY A 161 -13.44 -4.03 7.65
C GLY A 161 -13.57 -2.57 7.21
N ILE A 162 -14.75 -2.21 6.68
CA ILE A 162 -15.04 -0.88 6.12
C ILE A 162 -16.43 -0.45 6.59
N PRO A 163 -16.56 0.76 7.17
CA PRO A 163 -17.86 1.28 7.58
C PRO A 163 -18.88 1.30 6.42
N ALA A 164 -20.13 0.87 6.68
CA ALA A 164 -21.16 0.73 5.64
C ALA A 164 -21.42 2.04 4.88
N SER A 165 -21.37 3.19 5.55
CA SER A 165 -21.55 4.52 4.96
C SER A 165 -20.44 4.95 3.98
N GLU A 166 -19.32 4.22 3.99
CA GLU A 166 -18.11 4.55 3.22
C GLU A 166 -17.87 3.62 2.04
N GLN A 167 -18.49 2.44 2.02
CA GLN A 167 -18.27 1.42 0.98
C GLN A 167 -18.57 1.91 -0.43
N SER A 168 -19.58 2.74 -0.62
CA SER A 168 -19.92 3.34 -1.93
C SER A 168 -18.87 4.34 -2.46
N LYS A 169 -17.94 4.76 -1.61
CA LYS A 169 -16.90 5.73 -1.94
C LYS A 169 -15.55 5.08 -2.25
N LEU A 170 -15.39 3.78 -2.02
CA LEU A 170 -14.09 3.06 -2.11
C LEU A 170 -13.39 3.16 -3.46
N PHE A 171 -14.15 3.27 -4.53
CA PHE A 171 -13.62 3.39 -5.89
C PHE A 171 -13.51 4.85 -6.36
N LYS A 172 -13.69 5.83 -5.46
CA LYS A 172 -13.48 7.25 -5.76
C LYS A 172 -12.01 7.63 -5.57
N LEU A 173 -11.60 8.67 -6.30
CA LEU A 173 -10.24 9.20 -6.24
C LEU A 173 -9.88 9.68 -4.82
N HIS A 174 -8.69 9.32 -4.35
CA HIS A 174 -8.13 9.69 -3.03
C HIS A 174 -9.01 9.33 -1.82
N PHE A 175 -9.94 8.39 -1.98
CA PHE A 175 -10.76 7.96 -0.85
C PHE A 175 -10.03 6.92 0.01
N ARG A 176 -10.05 7.15 1.32
CA ARG A 176 -9.63 6.19 2.35
C ARG A 176 -10.71 6.13 3.42
N ALA A 177 -11.06 4.93 3.85
CA ALA A 177 -12.01 4.75 4.93
C ALA A 177 -11.46 5.35 6.24
N SER A 178 -12.34 5.91 7.06
CA SER A 178 -11.96 6.60 8.31
C SER A 178 -11.18 5.69 9.26
N ASN A 179 -11.58 4.43 9.40
CA ASN A 179 -10.86 3.44 10.20
C ASN A 179 -9.50 3.03 9.60
N ALA A 180 -9.32 3.14 8.28
CA ALA A 180 -8.04 2.92 7.62
C ALA A 180 -7.10 4.13 7.75
N ILE A 181 -7.63 5.35 7.86
CA ILE A 181 -6.85 6.56 8.17
C ILE A 181 -6.31 6.48 9.60
N ASN A 182 -7.14 6.02 10.53
CA ASN A 182 -6.80 5.86 11.95
C ASN A 182 -5.90 4.63 12.22
N SER A 183 -5.74 3.75 11.24
CA SER A 183 -4.79 2.65 11.32
C SER A 183 -3.37 3.16 11.00
N LYS A 184 -2.33 2.59 11.64
CA LYS A 184 -0.90 2.89 11.36
C LYS A 184 -0.45 2.53 9.93
N VAL A 185 -1.39 2.35 9.02
CA VAL A 185 -1.18 1.77 7.70
C VAL A 185 -1.19 2.86 6.64
N THR A 186 -0.06 3.14 6.01
CA THR A 186 0.09 4.16 4.96
C THR A 186 -0.58 3.75 3.64
N GLY A 187 -1.29 4.66 2.96
CA GLY A 187 -1.89 4.40 1.65
C GLY A 187 -2.30 5.68 0.91
N SER A 188 -2.23 5.68 -0.43
CA SER A 188 -2.54 6.83 -1.29
C SER A 188 -4.02 7.02 -1.62
N GLY A 189 -4.89 6.02 -1.36
CA GLY A 189 -6.30 6.05 -1.78
C GLY A 189 -6.54 5.94 -3.30
N ILE A 190 -5.50 5.63 -4.08
CA ILE A 190 -5.58 5.53 -5.55
C ILE A 190 -5.80 4.08 -6.02
N GLY A 191 -5.31 3.10 -5.24
CA GLY A 191 -5.27 1.69 -5.66
C GLY A 191 -6.63 1.09 -6.01
N LEU A 192 -7.65 1.23 -5.14
CA LEU A 192 -8.98 0.67 -5.40
C LEU A 192 -9.73 1.40 -6.53
N MET A 193 -9.51 2.70 -6.70
CA MET A 193 -10.07 3.42 -7.84
C MET A 193 -9.49 2.88 -9.17
N LEU A 194 -8.17 2.66 -9.22
CA LEU A 194 -7.52 2.05 -10.38
C LEU A 194 -8.07 0.65 -10.65
N VAL A 195 -8.26 -0.17 -9.61
CA VAL A 195 -8.89 -1.49 -9.71
C VAL A 195 -10.26 -1.39 -10.38
N GLY A 196 -11.13 -0.48 -9.94
CA GLY A 196 -12.45 -0.30 -10.54
C GLY A 196 -12.40 0.02 -12.05
N LYS A 197 -11.49 0.92 -12.47
CA LYS A 197 -11.28 1.25 -13.89
C LYS A 197 -10.77 0.04 -14.68
N LEU A 198 -9.75 -0.66 -14.18
CA LEU A 198 -9.14 -1.81 -14.87
C LEU A 198 -10.10 -3.00 -14.98
N VAL A 199 -10.92 -3.27 -13.96
CA VAL A 199 -11.99 -4.28 -14.02
C VAL A 199 -13.01 -3.93 -15.09
N SER A 200 -13.42 -2.67 -15.18
CA SER A 200 -14.35 -2.20 -16.22
C SER A 200 -13.77 -2.34 -17.62
N LEU A 201 -12.47 -2.08 -17.82
CA LEU A 201 -11.78 -2.27 -19.11
C LEU A 201 -11.79 -3.74 -19.55
N HIS A 202 -11.71 -4.68 -18.61
CA HIS A 202 -11.85 -6.13 -18.88
C HIS A 202 -13.32 -6.57 -19.05
N GLY A 203 -14.29 -5.62 -19.07
CA GLY A 203 -15.73 -5.95 -19.11
C GLY A 203 -16.23 -6.64 -17.86
N GLY A 204 -15.46 -6.59 -16.77
CA GLY A 204 -15.77 -7.20 -15.49
C GLY A 204 -16.67 -6.34 -14.61
N LYS A 205 -17.11 -6.95 -13.51
CA LYS A 205 -17.87 -6.28 -12.44
C LYS A 205 -17.21 -6.55 -11.10
N ILE A 206 -17.10 -5.53 -10.26
CA ILE A 206 -16.55 -5.61 -8.92
C ILE A 206 -17.63 -5.26 -7.89
N SER A 207 -17.66 -6.00 -6.79
CA SER A 207 -18.51 -5.72 -5.63
C SER A 207 -17.72 -5.92 -4.34
N VAL A 208 -18.09 -5.16 -3.32
CA VAL A 208 -17.48 -5.20 -1.98
C VAL A 208 -18.59 -5.46 -0.98
N ASP A 209 -18.35 -6.40 -0.08
CA ASP A 209 -19.15 -6.69 1.09
C ASP A 209 -18.22 -6.64 2.30
N SER A 210 -18.49 -5.76 3.26
CA SER A 210 -17.62 -5.53 4.39
C SER A 210 -18.39 -5.14 5.63
N VAL A 211 -17.95 -5.67 6.76
CA VAL A 211 -18.45 -5.29 8.08
C VAL A 211 -17.27 -4.83 8.91
N GLU A 212 -17.41 -3.66 9.52
CA GLU A 212 -16.37 -3.09 10.37
C GLU A 212 -16.00 -4.07 11.50
N HIS A 213 -14.69 -4.27 11.72
CA HIS A 213 -14.09 -5.23 12.64
C HIS A 213 -14.37 -6.73 12.35
N GLN A 214 -14.95 -7.08 11.20
CA GLN A 214 -15.17 -8.47 10.80
C GLN A 214 -14.44 -8.86 9.51
N GLY A 215 -14.03 -7.85 8.73
CA GLY A 215 -13.27 -8.04 7.50
C GLY A 215 -13.99 -7.59 6.23
N THR A 216 -13.36 -7.88 5.10
CA THR A 216 -13.82 -7.44 3.77
C THR A 216 -13.83 -8.61 2.80
N THR A 217 -14.84 -8.65 1.94
CA THR A 217 -14.94 -9.56 0.81
C THR A 217 -15.03 -8.76 -0.48
N ILE A 218 -14.04 -8.87 -1.34
CA ILE A 218 -14.06 -8.28 -2.68
C ILE A 218 -14.33 -9.41 -3.67
N LYS A 219 -15.38 -9.24 -4.49
CA LYS A 219 -15.78 -10.18 -5.53
C LYS A 219 -15.66 -9.50 -6.88
N ILE A 220 -14.94 -10.13 -7.80
CA ILE A 220 -14.78 -9.68 -9.18
C ILE A 220 -15.29 -10.79 -10.11
N VAL A 221 -16.04 -10.39 -11.11
CA VAL A 221 -16.55 -11.31 -12.14
C VAL A 221 -16.08 -10.81 -13.49
N PHE A 222 -15.40 -11.66 -14.25
CA PHE A 222 -14.90 -11.38 -15.58
C PHE A 222 -15.57 -12.27 -16.64
N PRO A 223 -15.88 -11.77 -17.83
CA PRO A 223 -16.34 -12.61 -18.94
C PRO A 223 -15.21 -13.52 -19.43
N LYS A 224 -15.49 -14.77 -19.80
CA LYS A 224 -14.50 -15.70 -20.37
C LYS A 224 -13.97 -15.23 -21.73
N LYS A 225 -14.82 -14.59 -22.53
CA LYS A 225 -14.46 -14.00 -23.82
C LYS A 225 -14.53 -12.49 -23.72
N ASN A 226 -13.41 -11.82 -23.80
CA ASN A 226 -13.40 -10.37 -23.95
C ASN A 226 -13.86 -9.98 -25.36
N LYS A 227 -14.97 -9.25 -25.47
CA LYS A 227 -15.50 -8.72 -26.74
C LYS A 227 -14.60 -7.68 -27.42
N THR A 228 -13.49 -7.29 -26.77
CA THR A 228 -12.55 -6.25 -27.24
C THR A 228 -11.37 -6.83 -28.04
N SER A 229 -11.50 -8.04 -28.58
CA SER A 229 -10.48 -8.68 -29.43
C SER A 229 -10.49 -8.12 -30.87
N GLN A 230 -10.29 -6.83 -31.04
CA GLN A 230 -9.94 -6.23 -32.33
C GLN A 230 -8.86 -5.17 -32.10
N ASN A 231 -7.64 -5.64 -32.15
CA ASN A 231 -6.43 -5.00 -32.67
C ASN A 231 -5.20 -5.66 -32.05
N ILE A 232 -4.80 -6.78 -32.66
CA ILE A 232 -3.44 -7.30 -32.50
C ILE A 232 -2.54 -6.32 -33.27
N SER A 233 -1.85 -5.46 -32.59
CA SER A 233 -0.75 -4.69 -33.16
C SER A 233 0.54 -5.26 -32.62
N ASP A 234 1.39 -5.76 -33.53
CA ASP A 234 2.78 -6.19 -33.30
C ASP A 234 3.69 -5.01 -32.93
N GLU A 235 3.37 -4.26 -31.91
CA GLU A 235 4.31 -3.32 -31.31
C GLU A 235 4.77 -3.88 -29.96
N ALA A 236 6.09 -4.02 -29.83
CA ALA A 236 6.76 -4.51 -28.64
C ALA A 236 6.21 -3.81 -27.37
N PRO A 237 5.91 -4.55 -26.30
CA PRO A 237 5.35 -4.00 -25.08
C PRO A 237 6.35 -2.99 -24.49
N SER A 238 5.93 -1.75 -24.33
CA SER A 238 6.63 -0.82 -23.45
C SER A 238 6.55 -1.41 -22.05
N LYS A 239 7.70 -1.73 -21.46
CA LYS A 239 7.79 -2.32 -20.13
C LYS A 239 7.03 -1.47 -19.12
N PHE A 240 5.84 -1.94 -18.78
CA PHE A 240 5.10 -1.48 -17.64
C PHE A 240 5.70 -2.18 -16.43
N GLU A 241 6.68 -1.57 -15.78
CA GLU A 241 7.12 -2.05 -14.48
C GLU A 241 5.99 -1.83 -13.48
N ALA A 242 5.17 -2.86 -13.33
CA ALA A 242 4.31 -2.97 -12.17
C ALA A 242 5.24 -3.15 -10.96
N LEU A 243 5.62 -2.02 -10.33
CA LEU A 243 6.34 -2.05 -9.08
C LEU A 243 5.56 -2.92 -8.11
N ALA A 244 6.18 -4.02 -7.69
CA ALA A 244 5.63 -4.88 -6.66
C ALA A 244 5.23 -4.00 -5.47
N PRO A 245 4.04 -4.21 -4.87
CA PRO A 245 3.66 -3.45 -3.69
C PRO A 245 4.73 -3.68 -2.63
N VAL A 246 5.43 -2.60 -2.24
CA VAL A 246 6.32 -2.65 -1.08
C VAL A 246 5.41 -2.82 0.11
N LEU A 247 5.38 -4.05 0.60
CA LEU A 247 4.64 -4.39 1.80
C LEU A 247 5.42 -3.80 2.97
N PRO A 248 4.76 -3.16 3.94
CA PRO A 248 5.44 -2.59 5.09
C PRO A 248 6.28 -3.69 5.75
N ALA A 249 7.57 -3.42 5.99
CA ALA A 249 8.41 -4.33 6.76
C ALA A 249 7.76 -4.59 8.13
N PRO A 250 7.89 -5.81 8.69
CA PRO A 250 7.38 -6.08 10.01
C PRO A 250 7.98 -5.06 10.99
N ASN A 251 7.12 -4.42 11.77
CA ASN A 251 7.54 -3.53 12.84
C ASN A 251 8.42 -4.31 13.80
N VAL A 252 9.72 -4.11 13.73
CA VAL A 252 10.59 -4.43 14.86
C VAL A 252 10.22 -3.43 15.94
N PRO A 253 9.71 -3.84 17.10
CA PRO A 253 9.38 -2.91 18.15
C PRO A 253 10.64 -2.12 18.49
N ALA A 254 10.62 -0.82 18.21
CA ALA A 254 11.65 0.06 18.70
C ALA A 254 11.65 -0.09 20.22
N LYS A 255 12.76 -0.56 20.80
CA LYS A 255 12.97 -0.55 22.24
C LYS A 255 12.77 0.88 22.67
N THR A 256 11.74 1.11 23.45
CA THR A 256 11.54 2.37 24.19
C THR A 256 12.76 2.50 25.10
N THR A 257 13.76 3.22 24.65
CA THR A 257 14.87 3.62 25.50
C THR A 257 14.27 4.56 26.53
N ALA A 258 14.17 4.10 27.76
CA ALA A 258 13.89 4.95 28.91
C ALA A 258 14.93 6.08 28.88
N THR A 259 14.51 7.26 28.53
CA THR A 259 15.36 8.46 28.56
C THR A 259 15.73 8.72 30.02
N ILE A 260 17.04 8.71 30.33
CA ILE A 260 17.55 9.15 31.60
C ILE A 260 17.24 10.65 31.66
N ASP A 261 16.35 11.05 32.57
CA ASP A 261 15.98 12.46 32.77
C ASP A 261 17.21 13.23 33.25
N ASN A 262 17.83 14.01 32.38
CA ASN A 262 18.99 14.82 32.72
C ASN A 262 18.49 16.22 33.13
N PRO A 263 18.62 16.60 34.39
CA PRO A 263 18.04 17.85 34.91
C PRO A 263 18.61 19.13 34.26
N ASN A 264 19.69 19.03 33.50
CA ASN A 264 20.29 20.15 32.79
C ASN A 264 19.77 20.33 31.37
N LEU A 265 18.94 19.39 30.84
CA LEU A 265 18.37 19.48 29.50
C LEU A 265 16.91 19.94 29.56
N ARG A 266 16.53 20.78 28.60
CA ARG A 266 15.15 21.24 28.43
C ARG A 266 14.23 20.07 28.03
N ARG A 267 12.99 20.12 28.49
CA ARG A 267 11.98 19.08 28.22
C ARG A 267 11.17 19.40 26.99
N ILE A 268 11.10 18.46 26.09
CA ILE A 268 10.30 18.56 24.86
C ILE A 268 9.34 17.37 24.78
N LEU A 269 8.10 17.65 24.41
CA LEU A 269 7.10 16.64 24.04
C LEU A 269 6.93 16.60 22.53
N VAL A 270 7.12 15.42 21.92
CA VAL A 270 6.85 15.14 20.51
C VAL A 270 5.51 14.44 20.39
N VAL A 271 4.60 14.99 19.60
CA VAL A 271 3.26 14.42 19.34
C VAL A 271 3.14 14.15 17.85
N GLU A 272 3.24 12.88 17.45
CA GLU A 272 3.33 12.45 16.06
C GLU A 272 2.67 11.08 15.91
N ASP A 273 1.71 10.93 15.02
CA ASP A 273 0.99 9.66 14.81
C ASP A 273 1.81 8.63 14.01
N ASN A 274 2.72 9.09 13.16
CA ASN A 274 3.63 8.22 12.42
C ASN A 274 4.76 7.69 13.33
N ASP A 275 4.73 6.39 13.62
CA ASP A 275 5.72 5.75 14.51
C ASP A 275 7.18 5.90 14.04
N GLU A 276 7.43 5.89 12.71
CA GLU A 276 8.79 6.05 12.15
C GLU A 276 9.30 7.49 12.33
N LEU A 277 8.46 8.48 11.99
CA LEU A 277 8.79 9.89 12.16
C LEU A 277 8.94 10.24 13.64
N ARG A 278 8.04 9.74 14.49
CA ARG A 278 8.12 9.92 15.95
C ARG A 278 9.44 9.37 16.51
N SER A 279 9.81 8.13 16.14
CA SER A 279 11.06 7.49 16.55
C SER A 279 12.29 8.25 16.05
N TYR A 280 12.26 8.71 14.80
CA TYR A 280 13.32 9.53 14.23
C TYR A 280 13.49 10.86 14.98
N LEU A 281 12.40 11.59 15.26
CA LEU A 281 12.43 12.85 16.00
C LEU A 281 12.97 12.64 17.42
N VAL A 282 12.51 11.61 18.13
CA VAL A 282 13.03 11.25 19.44
C VAL A 282 14.52 10.99 19.40
N SER A 283 14.97 10.14 18.48
CA SER A 283 16.40 9.80 18.31
C SER A 283 17.26 11.03 18.02
N SER A 284 16.77 11.92 17.16
CA SER A 284 17.50 13.13 16.75
C SER A 284 17.58 14.19 17.85
N LEU A 285 16.52 14.33 18.65
CA LEU A 285 16.43 15.37 19.68
C LEU A 285 16.96 14.92 21.03
N SER A 286 16.99 13.62 21.34
CA SER A 286 17.42 13.09 22.64
C SER A 286 18.87 13.36 23.00
N SER A 287 19.72 13.71 22.03
CA SER A 287 21.12 14.13 22.29
C SER A 287 21.21 15.54 22.88
N ILE A 288 20.16 16.37 22.75
CA ILE A 288 20.17 17.82 23.10
C ILE A 288 19.08 18.13 24.11
N TYR A 289 18.02 17.31 24.20
CA TYR A 289 16.85 17.57 25.01
C TYR A 289 16.41 16.30 25.77
N ASN A 290 15.67 16.50 26.86
CA ASN A 290 14.87 15.45 27.47
C ASN A 290 13.60 15.33 26.63
N VAL A 291 13.41 14.20 25.92
CA VAL A 291 12.30 14.03 24.97
C VAL A 291 11.34 12.97 25.48
N GLN A 292 10.08 13.34 25.63
CA GLN A 292 8.97 12.39 25.68
C GLN A 292 8.18 12.45 24.39
N ALA A 293 7.51 11.35 24.03
CA ALA A 293 6.75 11.27 22.79
C ALA A 293 5.47 10.46 22.96
N CYS A 294 4.43 10.85 22.21
CA CYS A 294 3.16 10.14 22.17
C CYS A 294 2.56 10.18 20.76
N ALA A 295 1.56 9.32 20.51
CA ALA A 295 1.00 9.11 19.18
C ALA A 295 -0.18 10.02 18.86
N ASN A 296 -0.78 10.70 19.85
CA ASN A 296 -1.99 11.49 19.65
C ASN A 296 -2.14 12.58 20.71
N GLY A 297 -3.06 13.52 20.43
CA GLY A 297 -3.30 14.66 21.31
C GLY A 297 -3.91 14.30 22.67
N LYS A 298 -4.64 13.18 22.80
CA LYS A 298 -5.20 12.75 24.09
C LYS A 298 -4.10 12.30 25.05
N GLU A 299 -3.16 11.49 24.56
CA GLU A 299 -1.97 11.10 25.31
C GLU A 299 -1.13 12.33 25.67
N ALA A 300 -0.96 13.28 24.73
CA ALA A 300 -0.22 14.50 24.95
C ALA A 300 -0.77 15.31 26.12
N LEU A 301 -2.10 15.46 26.23
CA LEU A 301 -2.73 16.19 27.34
C LEU A 301 -2.51 15.54 28.71
N ILE A 302 -2.31 14.23 28.78
CA ILE A 302 -1.97 13.51 30.00
C ILE A 302 -0.50 13.79 30.34
N ILE A 303 0.39 13.61 29.36
CA ILE A 303 1.84 13.78 29.53
C ILE A 303 2.19 15.24 29.92
N ILE A 304 1.56 16.23 29.30
CA ILE A 304 1.81 17.65 29.61
C ILE A 304 1.61 17.94 31.11
N LYS A 305 0.62 17.34 31.75
CA LYS A 305 0.30 17.55 33.16
C LYS A 305 1.34 16.97 34.12
N GLU A 306 2.05 15.94 33.72
CA GLU A 306 3.02 15.24 34.55
C GLU A 306 4.45 15.65 34.22
N TYR A 307 4.75 15.79 32.92
CA TYR A 307 6.10 16.03 32.41
C TYR A 307 6.51 17.51 32.37
N TRP A 308 5.51 18.43 32.23
CA TRP A 308 5.74 19.87 32.11
C TRP A 308 6.77 20.23 31.03
N PRO A 309 6.54 19.92 29.76
CA PRO A 309 7.47 20.26 28.68
C PRO A 309 7.54 21.76 28.47
N GLU A 310 8.73 22.27 28.14
CA GLU A 310 8.94 23.67 27.75
C GLU A 310 8.52 23.94 26.30
N LEU A 311 8.52 22.88 25.46
CA LEU A 311 8.10 22.92 24.05
C LEU A 311 7.32 21.66 23.71
N VAL A 312 6.25 21.86 22.96
CA VAL A 312 5.50 20.75 22.31
C VAL A 312 5.68 20.86 20.81
N LEU A 313 6.22 19.80 20.20
CA LEU A 313 6.33 19.63 18.75
C LEU A 313 5.21 18.69 18.32
N SER A 314 4.22 19.21 17.59
CA SER A 314 3.01 18.45 17.24
C SER A 314 2.71 18.57 15.76
N ASP A 315 2.34 17.45 15.11
CA ASP A 315 1.61 17.50 13.83
C ASP A 315 0.20 18.08 14.07
N ILE A 316 -0.33 18.75 13.04
CA ILE A 316 -1.68 19.37 13.04
C ILE A 316 -2.75 18.36 12.58
N MET A 317 -2.36 17.39 11.77
CA MET A 317 -3.28 16.44 11.08
C MET A 317 -3.25 15.05 11.70
N MET A 318 -3.53 14.95 13.01
CA MET A 318 -3.55 13.68 13.72
C MET A 318 -4.97 13.14 13.93
N PRO A 319 -5.18 11.80 13.93
CA PRO A 319 -6.45 11.20 14.33
C PRO A 319 -6.76 11.50 15.81
N GLU A 320 -8.06 11.53 16.14
CA GLU A 320 -8.64 11.66 17.49
C GLU A 320 -8.71 13.05 18.14
N MET A 321 -8.12 14.13 17.60
CA MET A 321 -8.44 15.50 18.01
C MET A 321 -8.47 16.43 16.78
N ARG A 322 -9.62 16.95 16.48
CA ARG A 322 -9.85 18.12 15.62
C ARG A 322 -10.40 19.24 16.46
#